data_be5b2041c19bd484bb332ba07f15b33c
#
_entry.id   be5b2041c19bd484bb332ba07f15b33c
#
_cell.length_a   1.000
_cell.length_b   1.000
_cell.length_c   1.000
_cell.angle_alpha   90.00
_cell.angle_beta   90.00
_cell.angle_gamma   90.00
#
_symmetry.space_group_name_H-M   'P 1'
#
loop_
_entity.id
_entity.type
_entity.pdbx_description
1 polymer ?
#
loop_
_entity_poly.entity_id
_entity_poly.type
_entity_poly.pdbx_seq_one_letter_code
_entity_poly.pdbx_strand_id
1 'polypeptide(L)'
;VTGVQTCALPIYCEDVPAAEIARAAGTPTYVYSAAAIRDRYRRLAAALSGIPARVHYSCKANGNRAILGLLRSMGSGVDVVSGGELAKALRAGFGPGDIVQGGVGKTVAELRDGVTAGVKVINVESAAELALVNAIAGELGVVAPVGLRVNPEVVVANAHEYIATGERGHKFGIPYVEAADVARAALGIDRKSTRLNSSHSQQ
;
A
#
# COMPACT_ATOMS: atom_id res chain seq x y z
N VAL A 1 -32.17 27.57 37.85
CA VAL A 1 -31.09 26.91 37.12
C VAL A 1 -31.71 25.74 36.42
N THR A 2 -32.11 25.90 35.18
CA THR A 2 -32.66 24.85 34.33
C THR A 2 -31.53 23.95 33.92
N GLY A 3 -31.46 22.74 34.46
CA GLY A 3 -30.57 21.69 34.04
C GLY A 3 -30.90 21.31 32.58
N VAL A 4 -30.03 21.64 31.66
CA VAL A 4 -30.08 21.10 30.29
C VAL A 4 -29.74 19.62 30.43
N GLN A 5 -30.76 18.76 30.44
CA GLN A 5 -30.59 17.33 30.34
C GLN A 5 -30.12 17.03 28.88
N THR A 6 -28.82 17.02 28.68
CA THR A 6 -28.25 16.48 27.48
C THR A 6 -28.48 14.97 27.54
N CYS A 7 -29.51 14.50 26.87
CA CYS A 7 -29.76 13.09 26.64
C CYS A 7 -28.67 12.63 25.62
N ALA A 8 -27.44 12.41 26.10
CA ALA A 8 -26.41 11.81 25.32
C ALA A 8 -26.82 10.32 25.15
N LEU A 9 -27.27 9.99 23.93
CA LEU A 9 -27.48 8.60 23.56
C LEU A 9 -26.19 7.82 23.84
N PRO A 10 -26.29 6.62 24.45
CA PRO A 10 -25.09 5.85 24.69
C PRO A 10 -24.36 5.54 23.38
N ILE A 11 -23.05 5.79 23.38
CA ILE A 11 -22.18 5.55 22.22
C ILE A 11 -21.66 4.13 22.29
N TYR A 12 -21.78 3.40 21.20
CA TYR A 12 -21.33 2.02 21.06
C TYR A 12 -20.30 1.89 19.94
N CYS A 13 -19.38 0.95 20.10
CA CYS A 13 -18.62 0.38 18.99
C CYS A 13 -19.06 -1.08 18.84
N GLU A 14 -19.77 -1.39 17.76
CA GLU A 14 -20.53 -2.64 17.62
C GLU A 14 -21.53 -2.78 18.77
N ASP A 15 -21.44 -3.84 19.57
CA ASP A 15 -22.32 -4.07 20.71
C ASP A 15 -21.71 -3.64 22.05
N VAL A 16 -20.52 -3.00 22.06
CA VAL A 16 -19.79 -2.63 23.27
C VAL A 16 -19.95 -1.15 23.57
N PRO A 17 -20.47 -0.76 24.74
CA PRO A 17 -20.55 0.63 25.17
C PRO A 17 -19.18 1.31 25.21
N ALA A 18 -19.07 2.53 24.70
CA ALA A 18 -17.81 3.28 24.69
C ALA A 18 -17.25 3.49 26.13
N ALA A 19 -18.12 3.61 27.10
CA ALA A 19 -17.71 3.71 28.52
C ALA A 19 -17.02 2.44 29.03
N GLU A 20 -17.40 1.27 28.54
CA GLU A 20 -16.73 0.01 28.89
C GLU A 20 -15.38 -0.10 28.23
N ILE A 21 -15.28 0.32 26.95
CA ILE A 21 -14.01 0.38 26.22
C ILE A 21 -13.05 1.32 26.96
N ALA A 22 -13.52 2.51 27.36
CA ALA A 22 -12.70 3.48 28.09
C ALA A 22 -12.23 2.94 29.46
N ARG A 23 -13.09 2.20 30.16
CA ARG A 23 -12.69 1.56 31.43
C ARG A 23 -11.64 0.46 31.23
N ALA A 24 -11.76 -0.33 30.18
CA ALA A 24 -10.87 -1.45 29.92
C ALA A 24 -9.52 -1.00 29.32
N ALA A 25 -9.53 -0.03 28.41
CA ALA A 25 -8.35 0.38 27.64
C ALA A 25 -7.72 1.71 28.11
N GLY A 26 -8.44 2.48 28.93
CA GLY A 26 -8.06 3.85 29.30
C GLY A 26 -8.43 4.86 28.21
N THR A 27 -8.11 6.13 28.48
CA THR A 27 -8.31 7.26 27.56
C THR A 27 -7.05 8.13 27.53
N PRO A 28 -6.66 8.71 26.38
CA PRO A 28 -7.29 8.58 25.05
C PRO A 28 -7.00 7.21 24.42
N THR A 29 -7.97 6.67 23.64
CA THR A 29 -7.78 5.43 22.89
C THR A 29 -8.45 5.48 21.52
N TYR A 30 -7.85 4.81 20.52
CA TYR A 30 -8.45 4.60 19.21
C TYR A 30 -9.20 3.28 19.19
N VAL A 31 -10.43 3.31 18.69
CA VAL A 31 -11.31 2.14 18.61
C VAL A 31 -11.66 1.87 17.14
N TYR A 32 -11.47 0.64 16.70
CA TYR A 32 -11.78 0.21 15.34
C TYR A 32 -12.80 -0.92 15.37
N SER A 33 -13.89 -0.77 14.59
CA SER A 33 -14.88 -1.82 14.42
C SER A 33 -14.41 -2.83 13.38
N ALA A 34 -14.27 -4.08 13.77
CA ALA A 34 -13.93 -5.18 12.86
C ALA A 34 -15.08 -5.45 11.88
N ALA A 35 -16.34 -5.32 12.32
CA ALA A 35 -17.51 -5.48 11.47
C ALA A 35 -17.55 -4.42 10.36
N ALA A 36 -17.26 -3.16 10.71
CA ALA A 36 -17.21 -2.07 9.74
C ALA A 36 -16.09 -2.29 8.69
N ILE A 37 -14.90 -2.72 9.11
CA ILE A 37 -13.79 -3.03 8.20
C ILE A 37 -14.18 -4.17 7.25
N ARG A 38 -14.79 -5.25 7.78
CA ARG A 38 -15.27 -6.37 6.96
C ARG A 38 -16.33 -5.94 5.95
N ASP A 39 -17.30 -5.14 6.36
CA ASP A 39 -18.36 -4.65 5.48
C ASP A 39 -17.76 -3.85 4.32
N ARG A 40 -16.90 -2.88 4.60
CA ARG A 40 -16.28 -2.04 3.57
C ARG A 40 -15.45 -2.85 2.57
N TYR A 41 -14.65 -3.79 3.08
CA TYR A 41 -13.88 -4.66 2.21
C TYR A 41 -14.79 -5.52 1.31
N ARG A 42 -15.81 -6.16 1.88
CA ARG A 42 -16.74 -7.01 1.12
C ARG A 42 -17.48 -6.24 0.04
N ARG A 43 -17.94 -5.04 0.35
CA ARG A 43 -18.63 -4.18 -0.64
C ARG A 43 -17.70 -3.81 -1.81
N LEU A 44 -16.47 -3.44 -1.53
CA LEU A 44 -15.47 -3.16 -2.57
C LEU A 44 -15.17 -4.42 -3.40
N ALA A 45 -14.88 -5.54 -2.76
CA ALA A 45 -14.58 -6.79 -3.43
C ALA A 45 -15.76 -7.26 -4.29
N ALA A 46 -17.00 -7.11 -3.82
CA ALA A 46 -18.20 -7.45 -4.58
C ALA A 46 -18.37 -6.55 -5.81
N ALA A 47 -18.07 -5.26 -5.70
CA ALA A 47 -18.13 -4.34 -6.84
C ALA A 47 -17.09 -4.67 -7.93
N LEU A 48 -16.01 -5.36 -7.57
CA LEU A 48 -14.93 -5.78 -8.48
C LEU A 48 -15.07 -7.22 -8.97
N SER A 49 -16.12 -7.96 -8.57
CA SER A 49 -16.27 -9.40 -8.87
C SER A 49 -16.35 -9.75 -10.35
N GLY A 50 -16.71 -8.77 -11.20
CA GLY A 50 -16.83 -8.96 -12.67
C GLY A 50 -15.51 -8.78 -13.43
N ILE A 51 -14.41 -8.43 -12.77
CA ILE A 51 -13.12 -8.17 -13.39
C ILE A 51 -11.99 -8.91 -12.65
N PRO A 52 -10.89 -9.28 -13.32
CA PRO A 52 -9.74 -9.94 -12.70
C PRO A 52 -8.93 -8.93 -11.86
N ALA A 53 -9.51 -8.50 -10.73
CA ALA A 53 -8.92 -7.51 -9.84
C ALA A 53 -8.70 -8.08 -8.44
N ARG A 54 -7.68 -7.58 -7.75
CA ARG A 54 -7.42 -7.88 -6.34
C ARG A 54 -7.22 -6.59 -5.56
N VAL A 55 -7.90 -6.49 -4.43
CA VAL A 55 -7.75 -5.36 -3.51
C VAL A 55 -6.45 -5.53 -2.73
N HIS A 56 -5.60 -4.50 -2.74
CA HIS A 56 -4.44 -4.39 -1.87
C HIS A 56 -4.67 -3.25 -0.86
N TYR A 57 -4.60 -3.59 0.42
CA TYR A 57 -4.76 -2.61 1.48
C TYR A 57 -3.48 -1.79 1.66
N SER A 58 -3.60 -0.48 1.67
CA SER A 58 -2.45 0.40 1.89
C SER A 58 -2.08 0.43 3.38
N CYS A 59 -0.94 -0.16 3.73
CA CYS A 59 -0.47 -0.30 5.12
C CYS A 59 -0.28 1.06 5.82
N LYS A 60 0.08 2.10 5.07
CA LYS A 60 0.25 3.47 5.59
C LYS A 60 -1.01 4.04 6.24
N ALA A 61 -2.20 3.57 5.84
CA ALA A 61 -3.46 4.04 6.43
C ALA A 61 -3.60 3.59 7.90
N ASN A 62 -3.28 2.33 8.19
CA ASN A 62 -3.17 1.81 9.55
C ASN A 62 -2.40 0.48 9.56
N GLY A 63 -1.15 0.53 10.01
CA GLY A 63 -0.28 -0.65 10.12
C GLY A 63 -0.50 -1.49 11.39
N ASN A 64 -1.65 -1.41 12.04
CA ASN A 64 -1.97 -2.26 13.18
C ASN A 64 -2.06 -3.73 12.74
N ARG A 65 -1.33 -4.62 13.43
CA ARG A 65 -1.23 -6.03 13.05
C ARG A 65 -2.58 -6.77 13.07
N ALA A 66 -3.49 -6.42 13.99
CA ALA A 66 -4.81 -7.02 14.02
C ALA A 66 -5.65 -6.64 12.81
N ILE A 67 -5.58 -5.37 12.36
CA ILE A 67 -6.25 -4.90 11.13
C ILE A 67 -5.65 -5.58 9.90
N LEU A 68 -4.33 -5.65 9.81
CA LEU A 68 -3.63 -6.33 8.72
C LEU A 68 -4.02 -7.82 8.66
N GLY A 69 -4.02 -8.52 9.80
CA GLY A 69 -4.43 -9.92 9.88
C GLY A 69 -5.89 -10.14 9.50
N LEU A 70 -6.79 -9.22 9.90
CA LEU A 70 -8.19 -9.25 9.52
C LEU A 70 -8.36 -9.14 7.99
N LEU A 71 -7.74 -8.14 7.37
CA LEU A 71 -7.82 -7.92 5.93
C LEU A 71 -7.18 -9.07 5.13
N ARG A 72 -6.05 -9.60 5.61
CA ARG A 72 -5.44 -10.81 5.03
C ARG A 72 -6.41 -11.99 5.05
N SER A 73 -7.10 -12.22 6.18
CA SER A 73 -8.07 -13.33 6.31
C SER A 73 -9.25 -13.21 5.33
N MET A 74 -9.47 -12.04 4.78
CA MET A 74 -10.51 -11.76 3.77
C MET A 74 -9.99 -11.85 2.33
N GLY A 75 -8.70 -12.19 2.12
CA GLY A 75 -8.11 -12.31 0.80
C GLY A 75 -7.45 -11.04 0.24
N SER A 76 -7.35 -9.96 1.05
CA SER A 76 -6.63 -8.76 0.65
C SER A 76 -5.15 -9.06 0.43
N GLY A 77 -4.52 -8.42 -0.56
CA GLY A 77 -3.11 -8.14 -0.56
C GLY A 77 -2.79 -6.93 0.31
N VAL A 78 -1.52 -6.54 0.35
CA VAL A 78 -1.07 -5.35 1.07
C VAL A 78 -0.08 -4.56 0.23
N ASP A 79 -0.23 -3.22 0.27
CA ASP A 79 0.73 -2.27 -0.28
C ASP A 79 1.54 -1.67 0.88
N VAL A 80 2.86 -1.74 0.78
CA VAL A 80 3.81 -1.26 1.80
C VAL A 80 4.74 -0.22 1.20
N VAL A 81 5.08 0.82 1.97
CA VAL A 81 5.89 1.94 1.51
C VAL A 81 7.19 2.13 2.32
N SER A 82 7.50 1.20 3.20
CA SER A 82 8.75 1.20 3.98
C SER A 82 9.13 -0.21 4.44
N GLY A 83 10.39 -0.40 4.83
CA GLY A 83 10.86 -1.65 5.42
C GLY A 83 10.12 -2.02 6.72
N GLY A 84 9.77 -1.01 7.52
CA GLY A 84 8.96 -1.22 8.73
C GLY A 84 7.56 -1.74 8.43
N GLU A 85 6.92 -1.26 7.36
CA GLU A 85 5.62 -1.76 6.91
C GLU A 85 5.74 -3.17 6.31
N LEU A 86 6.79 -3.44 5.52
CA LEU A 86 7.09 -4.78 5.01
C LEU A 86 7.21 -5.78 6.16
N ALA A 87 7.99 -5.46 7.19
CA ALA A 87 8.12 -6.30 8.37
C ALA A 87 6.79 -6.53 9.11
N LYS A 88 5.93 -5.50 9.21
CA LYS A 88 4.59 -5.64 9.80
C LYS A 88 3.68 -6.54 8.96
N ALA A 89 3.71 -6.41 7.65
CA ALA A 89 2.92 -7.23 6.72
C ALA A 89 3.33 -8.71 6.82
N LEU A 90 4.61 -9.01 6.79
CA LEU A 90 5.13 -10.37 6.96
C LEU A 90 4.75 -10.96 8.33
N ARG A 91 4.87 -10.18 9.42
CA ARG A 91 4.45 -10.61 10.77
C ARG A 91 2.93 -10.77 10.91
N ALA A 92 2.13 -10.08 10.10
CA ALA A 92 0.68 -10.29 10.02
C ALA A 92 0.32 -11.53 9.19
N GLY A 93 1.31 -12.19 8.58
CA GLY A 93 1.18 -13.44 7.86
C GLY A 93 0.87 -13.27 6.37
N PHE A 94 1.03 -12.09 5.79
CA PHE A 94 0.95 -11.96 4.33
C PHE A 94 2.06 -12.77 3.67
N GLY A 95 1.71 -13.54 2.64
CA GLY A 95 2.70 -14.18 1.78
C GLY A 95 3.43 -13.13 0.92
N PRO A 96 4.70 -13.35 0.56
CA PRO A 96 5.43 -12.41 -0.29
C PRO A 96 4.69 -12.06 -1.59
N GLY A 97 4.04 -13.04 -2.23
CA GLY A 97 3.23 -12.86 -3.44
C GLY A 97 1.96 -12.02 -3.24
N ASP A 98 1.64 -11.63 -2.02
CA ASP A 98 0.50 -10.76 -1.67
C ASP A 98 0.95 -9.32 -1.36
N ILE A 99 2.26 -9.06 -1.39
CA ILE A 99 2.84 -7.78 -0.99
C ILE A 99 3.29 -7.01 -2.23
N VAL A 100 2.83 -5.78 -2.36
CA VAL A 100 3.33 -4.77 -3.30
C VAL A 100 4.18 -3.79 -2.50
N GLN A 101 5.40 -3.53 -2.95
CA GLN A 101 6.28 -2.54 -2.32
C GLN A 101 6.35 -1.28 -3.18
N GLY A 102 5.77 -0.19 -2.68
CA GLY A 102 5.79 1.13 -3.29
C GLY A 102 6.61 2.13 -2.46
N GLY A 103 6.33 3.41 -2.70
CA GLY A 103 6.91 4.53 -1.94
C GLY A 103 8.13 5.16 -2.60
N VAL A 104 8.29 6.46 -2.36
CA VAL A 104 9.41 7.27 -2.84
C VAL A 104 10.59 7.16 -1.88
N GLY A 105 11.82 7.26 -2.43
CA GLY A 105 13.03 7.33 -1.62
C GLY A 105 13.35 6.04 -0.85
N LYS A 106 13.01 4.87 -1.41
CA LYS A 106 13.40 3.58 -0.83
C LYS A 106 14.92 3.50 -0.70
N THR A 107 15.39 3.15 0.47
CA THR A 107 16.81 2.91 0.72
C THR A 107 17.27 1.60 0.07
N VAL A 108 18.59 1.47 -0.15
CA VAL A 108 19.17 0.22 -0.65
C VAL A 108 18.82 -0.98 0.26
N ALA A 109 18.77 -0.76 1.57
CA ALA A 109 18.39 -1.79 2.53
C ALA A 109 16.93 -2.23 2.34
N GLU A 110 16.00 -1.29 2.20
CA GLU A 110 14.58 -1.60 1.97
C GLU A 110 14.32 -2.29 0.63
N LEU A 111 15.06 -1.90 -0.43
CA LEU A 111 15.01 -2.58 -1.71
C LEU A 111 15.54 -4.03 -1.58
N ARG A 112 16.65 -4.21 -0.88
CA ARG A 112 17.22 -5.54 -0.61
C ARG A 112 16.26 -6.41 0.19
N ASP A 113 15.62 -5.86 1.22
CA ASP A 113 14.62 -6.57 2.01
C ASP A 113 13.44 -7.04 1.14
N GLY A 114 12.94 -6.17 0.26
CA GLY A 114 11.86 -6.51 -0.66
C GLY A 114 12.24 -7.60 -1.66
N VAL A 115 13.43 -7.50 -2.28
CA VAL A 115 13.95 -8.52 -3.21
C VAL A 115 14.18 -9.84 -2.49
N THR A 116 14.80 -9.81 -1.31
CA THR A 116 15.07 -11.01 -0.49
C THR A 116 13.78 -11.67 -0.03
N ALA A 117 12.77 -10.89 0.36
CA ALA A 117 11.46 -11.41 0.74
C ALA A 117 10.70 -12.01 -0.46
N GLY A 118 11.06 -11.67 -1.69
CA GLY A 118 10.38 -12.12 -2.90
C GLY A 118 8.98 -11.50 -3.05
N VAL A 119 8.83 -10.21 -2.75
CA VAL A 119 7.54 -9.53 -2.87
C VAL A 119 6.98 -9.61 -4.30
N LYS A 120 5.67 -9.53 -4.43
CA LYS A 120 4.96 -9.66 -5.72
C LYS A 120 5.47 -8.68 -6.77
N VAL A 121 5.75 -7.45 -6.37
CA VAL A 121 6.27 -6.41 -7.24
C VAL A 121 6.87 -5.26 -6.43
N ILE A 122 7.96 -4.69 -6.91
CA ILE A 122 8.56 -3.46 -6.41
C ILE A 122 8.22 -2.35 -7.40
N ASN A 123 7.40 -1.38 -7.01
CA ASN A 123 7.09 -0.22 -7.82
C ASN A 123 8.26 0.76 -7.77
N VAL A 124 9.01 0.87 -8.87
CA VAL A 124 10.15 1.79 -9.01
C VAL A 124 9.68 3.15 -9.50
N GLU A 125 10.29 4.21 -8.98
CA GLU A 125 9.91 5.60 -9.19
C GLU A 125 10.94 6.38 -10.03
N SER A 126 12.04 5.74 -10.41
CA SER A 126 13.08 6.32 -11.26
C SER A 126 13.93 5.26 -11.95
N ALA A 127 14.66 5.66 -13.00
CA ALA A 127 15.63 4.80 -13.67
C ALA A 127 16.77 4.39 -12.72
N ALA A 128 17.20 5.29 -11.83
CA ALA A 128 18.24 5.00 -10.84
C ALA A 128 17.79 3.91 -9.85
N GLU A 129 16.54 3.96 -9.39
CA GLU A 129 15.98 2.94 -8.51
C GLU A 129 15.85 1.59 -9.22
N LEU A 130 15.44 1.58 -10.50
CA LEU A 130 15.43 0.36 -11.32
C LEU A 130 16.82 -0.27 -11.40
N ALA A 131 17.86 0.53 -11.63
CA ALA A 131 19.23 0.05 -11.67
C ALA A 131 19.69 -0.55 -10.34
N LEU A 132 19.30 0.05 -9.19
CA LEU A 132 19.57 -0.48 -7.86
C LEU A 132 18.87 -1.84 -7.63
N VAL A 133 17.59 -1.95 -7.97
CA VAL A 133 16.86 -3.23 -7.86
C VAL A 133 17.52 -4.31 -8.70
N ASN A 134 17.92 -3.97 -9.93
CA ASN A 134 18.61 -4.91 -10.81
C ASN A 134 19.95 -5.37 -10.26
N ALA A 135 20.76 -4.45 -9.72
CA ALA A 135 22.04 -4.79 -9.10
C ALA A 135 21.85 -5.74 -7.89
N ILE A 136 20.89 -5.43 -7.01
CA ILE A 136 20.56 -6.25 -5.84
C ILE A 136 20.07 -7.64 -6.27
N ALA A 137 19.20 -7.72 -7.26
CA ALA A 137 18.68 -8.98 -7.78
C ALA A 137 19.81 -9.85 -8.40
N GLY A 138 20.73 -9.20 -9.13
CA GLY A 138 21.92 -9.84 -9.67
C GLY A 138 22.84 -10.40 -8.59
N GLU A 139 23.14 -9.63 -7.53
CA GLU A 139 23.93 -10.08 -6.38
C GLU A 139 23.30 -11.30 -5.67
N LEU A 140 21.97 -11.32 -5.57
CA LEU A 140 21.22 -12.37 -4.92
C LEU A 140 20.95 -13.58 -5.83
N GLY A 141 21.23 -13.47 -7.13
CA GLY A 141 20.97 -14.51 -8.12
C GLY A 141 19.47 -14.79 -8.33
N VAL A 142 18.61 -13.78 -8.13
CA VAL A 142 17.15 -13.90 -8.25
C VAL A 142 16.58 -12.97 -9.31
N VAL A 143 15.33 -13.21 -9.71
CA VAL A 143 14.56 -12.31 -10.56
C VAL A 143 13.63 -11.47 -9.68
N ALA A 144 13.79 -10.15 -9.70
CA ALA A 144 12.93 -9.21 -8.99
C ALA A 144 11.82 -8.69 -9.91
N PRO A 145 10.53 -8.96 -9.62
CA PRO A 145 9.43 -8.36 -10.36
C PRO A 145 9.36 -6.85 -10.06
N VAL A 146 9.35 -6.03 -11.10
CA VAL A 146 9.24 -4.57 -10.96
C VAL A 146 8.02 -4.03 -11.68
N GLY A 147 7.44 -2.95 -11.13
CA GLY A 147 6.44 -2.10 -11.77
C GLY A 147 7.00 -0.70 -11.95
N LEU A 148 6.69 -0.04 -13.04
CA LEU A 148 7.07 1.35 -13.24
C LEU A 148 5.94 2.26 -12.77
N ARG A 149 6.20 3.09 -11.77
CA ARG A 149 5.26 4.14 -11.39
C ARG A 149 5.48 5.34 -12.28
N VAL A 150 4.53 5.59 -13.17
CA VAL A 150 4.58 6.71 -14.12
C VAL A 150 3.78 7.88 -13.56
N ASN A 151 4.36 9.08 -13.59
CA ASN A 151 3.62 10.32 -13.38
C ASN A 151 2.92 10.69 -14.69
N PRO A 152 1.58 10.66 -14.76
CA PRO A 152 0.86 10.93 -16.00
C PRO A 152 0.86 12.42 -16.38
N GLU A 153 1.34 13.31 -15.51
CA GLU A 153 1.36 14.77 -15.69
C GLU A 153 -0.03 15.38 -16.02
N VAL A 154 -1.08 14.75 -15.50
CA VAL A 154 -2.48 15.20 -15.71
C VAL A 154 -2.85 16.21 -14.64
N VAL A 155 -3.26 17.39 -15.09
CA VAL A 155 -3.81 18.43 -14.19
C VAL A 155 -5.25 18.09 -13.87
N VAL A 156 -5.54 17.84 -12.58
CA VAL A 156 -6.91 17.64 -12.10
C VAL A 156 -7.47 18.99 -11.67
N ALA A 157 -8.44 19.50 -12.42
CA ALA A 157 -9.11 20.76 -12.09
C ALA A 157 -9.73 20.66 -10.68
N ASN A 158 -9.48 21.68 -9.83
CA ASN A 158 -9.96 21.78 -8.44
C ASN A 158 -9.36 20.77 -7.44
N ALA A 159 -8.28 20.06 -7.76
CA ALA A 159 -7.54 19.33 -6.75
C ALA A 159 -6.81 20.31 -5.81
N HIS A 160 -6.88 20.06 -4.49
CA HIS A 160 -6.10 20.85 -3.53
C HIS A 160 -4.60 20.59 -3.78
N GLU A 161 -3.78 21.64 -3.73
CA GLU A 161 -2.34 21.61 -4.04
C GLU A 161 -1.58 20.44 -3.35
N TYR A 162 -1.96 20.11 -2.11
CA TYR A 162 -1.37 18.99 -1.36
C TYR A 162 -1.85 17.58 -1.77
N ILE A 163 -2.86 17.48 -2.63
CA ILE A 163 -3.45 16.20 -3.08
C ILE A 163 -3.07 15.93 -4.55
N ALA A 164 -2.69 16.95 -5.29
CA ALA A 164 -2.30 16.86 -6.71
C ALA A 164 -0.94 16.18 -6.88
N THR A 165 -0.89 14.85 -6.81
CA THR A 165 0.36 14.07 -6.92
C THR A 165 0.75 13.72 -8.36
N GLY A 166 -0.10 14.01 -9.34
CA GLY A 166 0.08 13.69 -10.75
C GLY A 166 0.38 14.87 -11.66
N GLU A 167 0.62 16.07 -11.12
CA GLU A 167 0.90 17.27 -11.89
C GLU A 167 2.40 17.42 -12.20
N ARG A 168 2.70 18.18 -13.25
CA ARG A 168 4.08 18.48 -13.68
C ARG A 168 4.83 19.19 -12.54
N GLY A 169 5.98 18.61 -12.15
CA GLY A 169 6.78 19.11 -11.02
C GLY A 169 6.52 18.43 -9.68
N HIS A 170 5.54 17.56 -9.56
CA HIS A 170 5.36 16.71 -8.39
C HIS A 170 6.37 15.55 -8.38
N LYS A 171 6.81 15.19 -7.14
CA LYS A 171 7.98 14.35 -6.86
C LYS A 171 7.75 12.84 -7.07
N PHE A 172 6.58 12.41 -7.51
CA PHE A 172 6.19 11.00 -7.50
C PHE A 172 6.17 10.41 -8.90
N GLY A 173 6.95 9.33 -9.07
CA GLY A 173 6.96 8.54 -10.28
C GLY A 173 7.87 9.08 -11.38
N ILE A 174 8.06 8.26 -12.39
CA ILE A 174 8.84 8.53 -13.60
C ILE A 174 8.04 9.51 -14.46
N PRO A 175 8.61 10.62 -14.93
CA PRO A 175 7.95 11.52 -15.87
C PRO A 175 7.41 10.76 -17.08
N TYR A 176 6.23 11.12 -17.55
CA TYR A 176 5.59 10.42 -18.68
C TYR A 176 6.49 10.34 -19.91
N VAL A 177 7.22 11.41 -20.19
CA VAL A 177 8.13 11.50 -21.34
C VAL A 177 9.31 10.53 -21.24
N GLU A 178 9.73 10.13 -20.05
CA GLU A 178 10.82 9.20 -19.79
C GLU A 178 10.36 7.74 -19.65
N ALA A 179 9.07 7.52 -19.43
CA ALA A 179 8.52 6.21 -19.06
C ALA A 179 8.82 5.12 -20.11
N ALA A 180 8.77 5.48 -21.40
CA ALA A 180 9.05 4.53 -22.49
C ALA A 180 10.53 4.13 -22.53
N ASP A 181 11.45 5.04 -22.22
CA ASP A 181 12.89 4.75 -22.21
C ASP A 181 13.25 3.87 -21.01
N VAL A 182 12.69 4.18 -19.84
CA VAL A 182 12.86 3.37 -18.63
C VAL A 182 12.26 1.97 -18.82
N ALA A 183 11.11 1.85 -19.49
CA ALA A 183 10.51 0.55 -19.80
C ALA A 183 11.41 -0.27 -20.76
N ARG A 184 11.97 0.36 -21.80
CA ARG A 184 12.92 -0.29 -22.71
C ARG A 184 14.19 -0.73 -21.98
N ALA A 185 14.71 0.12 -21.09
CA ALA A 185 15.84 -0.26 -20.24
C ALA A 185 15.52 -1.46 -19.37
N ALA A 186 14.35 -1.50 -18.71
CA ALA A 186 13.91 -2.64 -17.90
C ALA A 186 13.78 -3.94 -18.69
N LEU A 187 13.36 -3.87 -19.97
CA LEU A 187 13.28 -5.02 -20.86
C LEU A 187 14.65 -5.44 -21.43
N GLY A 188 15.59 -4.50 -21.56
CA GLY A 188 16.97 -4.73 -22.00
C GLY A 188 17.91 -5.21 -20.90
N ILE A 189 17.55 -5.00 -19.64
CA ILE A 189 18.24 -5.56 -18.49
C ILE A 189 18.13 -7.08 -18.56
N ASP A 190 19.24 -7.79 -18.32
CA ASP A 190 19.33 -9.24 -18.42
C ASP A 190 18.11 -9.90 -17.75
N ARG A 191 17.35 -10.66 -18.54
CA ARG A 191 16.11 -11.36 -18.11
C ARG A 191 16.28 -12.28 -16.91
N LYS A 192 17.53 -12.50 -16.45
CA LYS A 192 17.87 -13.29 -15.27
C LYS A 192 17.68 -12.53 -13.96
N SER A 193 17.68 -11.18 -13.96
CA SER A 193 17.68 -10.37 -12.73
C SER A 193 16.43 -9.50 -12.53
N THR A 194 15.70 -9.15 -13.61
CA THR A 194 14.52 -8.28 -13.47
C THR A 194 13.41 -8.67 -14.44
N ARG A 195 12.16 -8.67 -13.96
CA ARG A 195 10.96 -8.89 -14.78
C ARG A 195 10.01 -7.72 -14.63
N LEU A 196 9.69 -7.05 -15.75
CA LEU A 196 8.66 -6.02 -15.79
C LEU A 196 7.27 -6.64 -15.64
N ASN A 197 6.48 -6.14 -14.70
CA ASN A 197 5.09 -6.54 -14.51
C ASN A 197 4.17 -5.52 -15.19
N SER A 198 3.29 -5.97 -16.08
CA SER A 198 2.34 -5.15 -16.84
C SER A 198 1.04 -4.83 -16.10
N SER A 199 0.94 -5.11 -14.81
CA SER A 199 -0.25 -4.77 -14.04
C SER A 199 -0.35 -3.25 -13.83
N HIS A 200 -1.38 -2.63 -14.42
CA HIS A 200 -1.72 -1.24 -14.14
C HIS A 200 -2.31 -1.16 -12.74
N SER A 201 -1.57 -0.57 -11.78
CA SER A 201 -2.16 -0.13 -10.53
C SER A 201 -2.67 1.30 -10.72
N GLN A 202 -3.97 1.46 -10.90
CA GLN A 202 -4.62 2.75 -10.68
C GLN A 202 -4.80 2.92 -9.17
N GLN A 203 -4.22 3.96 -8.60
CA GLN A 203 -4.50 4.44 -7.26
C GLN A 203 -5.69 5.41 -7.31
#